data_343201b674aabf642a2a4d1cee5d1c04
#
_entry.id   343201b674aabf642a2a4d1cee5d1c04
#
_cell.length_a   1.000
_cell.length_b   1.000
_cell.length_c   1.000
_cell.angle_alpha   90.00
_cell.angle_beta   90.00
_cell.angle_gamma   90.00
#
_symmetry.space_group_name_H-M   'P 1'
#
loop_
_entity.id
_entity.type
_entity.pdbx_description
1 polymer ?
#
loop_
_entity_poly.entity_id
_entity_poly.type
_entity_poly.pdbx_seq_one_letter_code
_entity_poly.pdbx_strand_id
1 'polypeptide(L)'
;MNELIKTLLAADEPRPVTVYNADGTSPFLLVADHAGNFIARALGRLGLAEAELQRHIAWDIGVAGLGRLLADALDATLIRQNYSRLVIDCNRPLQAASSIPELSESTEIPGNVGLIEASKAARATEIFRPYHDRIEAELDDRRGSDRATALISLHSFTPVYKGEARPWHAAVLHNREPRFARRLIAFLKAEKEFTVGENVPYTVSDATDYTIPVHAERRGLHHVLIEIRQDLLADESGQRDWALRLARLLPLAYRDL
;
A
#
# COMPACT_ATOMS: atom_id res chain seq x y z
N MET A 1 -5.95 26.13 17.86
CA MET A 1 -7.32 25.79 18.32
C MET A 1 -7.71 24.49 17.62
N ASN A 2 -7.57 23.34 18.30
CA ASN A 2 -8.01 22.05 17.74
C ASN A 2 -9.50 21.92 18.06
N GLU A 3 -10.36 22.39 17.15
CA GLU A 3 -11.80 22.12 17.25
C GLU A 3 -12.06 20.63 17.13
N LEU A 4 -13.00 20.13 17.92
CA LEU A 4 -13.54 18.77 17.81
C LEU A 4 -14.17 18.60 16.42
N ILE A 5 -13.45 17.97 15.50
CA ILE A 5 -14.00 17.55 14.21
C ILE A 5 -14.98 16.41 14.51
N LYS A 6 -16.29 16.71 14.48
CA LYS A 6 -17.34 15.70 14.72
C LYS A 6 -17.38 14.65 13.60
N THR A 7 -16.99 15.01 12.38
CA THR A 7 -16.93 14.15 11.21
C THR A 7 -15.76 14.65 10.36
N LEU A 8 -14.81 13.77 10.05
CA LEU A 8 -13.62 14.14 9.29
C LEU A 8 -13.92 14.28 7.80
N LEU A 9 -14.66 13.31 7.24
CA LEU A 9 -15.00 13.27 5.82
C LEU A 9 -16.40 13.82 5.58
N ALA A 10 -16.52 14.81 4.72
CA ALA A 10 -17.82 15.30 4.28
C ALA A 10 -18.46 14.29 3.29
N ALA A 11 -19.78 14.29 3.19
CA ALA A 11 -20.54 13.32 2.38
C ALA A 11 -20.21 13.35 0.89
N ASP A 12 -19.70 14.47 0.38
CA ASP A 12 -19.31 14.68 -1.01
C ASP A 12 -17.80 14.48 -1.25
N GLU A 13 -17.04 14.07 -0.23
CA GLU A 13 -15.63 13.70 -0.38
C GLU A 13 -15.48 12.25 -0.87
N PRO A 14 -14.35 11.93 -1.51
CA PRO A 14 -14.08 10.56 -1.93
C PRO A 14 -14.20 9.56 -0.76
N ARG A 15 -14.80 8.41 -1.04
CA ARG A 15 -14.77 7.32 -0.05
C ARG A 15 -13.32 6.94 0.26
N PRO A 16 -13.00 6.51 1.50
CA PRO A 16 -11.64 6.15 1.86
C PRO A 16 -11.10 4.95 1.05
N VAL A 17 -12.00 4.09 0.59
CA VAL A 17 -11.67 2.84 -0.10
C VAL A 17 -12.26 2.82 -1.50
N THR A 18 -11.47 2.36 -2.46
CA THR A 18 -11.95 1.94 -3.78
C THR A 18 -11.71 0.45 -3.94
N VAL A 19 -12.75 -0.27 -4.35
CA VAL A 19 -12.65 -1.66 -4.82
C VAL A 19 -12.77 -1.67 -6.33
N TYR A 20 -11.80 -2.26 -6.98
CA TYR A 20 -11.78 -2.45 -8.43
C TYR A 20 -11.87 -3.95 -8.73
N ASN A 21 -12.64 -4.32 -9.77
CA ASN A 21 -12.90 -5.70 -10.16
C ASN A 21 -13.34 -6.58 -8.98
N ALA A 22 -14.41 -6.18 -8.30
CA ALA A 22 -14.91 -6.86 -7.09
C ALA A 22 -15.27 -8.33 -7.33
N ASP A 23 -15.69 -8.67 -8.55
CA ASP A 23 -16.08 -10.03 -8.97
C ASP A 23 -14.91 -10.83 -9.59
N GLY A 24 -13.70 -10.30 -9.53
CA GLY A 24 -12.50 -10.94 -10.08
C GLY A 24 -12.30 -12.36 -9.54
N THR A 25 -11.97 -13.32 -10.42
CA THR A 25 -11.90 -14.75 -10.08
C THR A 25 -10.53 -15.25 -9.68
N SER A 26 -9.50 -14.44 -9.84
CA SER A 26 -8.11 -14.77 -9.48
C SER A 26 -7.93 -15.18 -8.02
N PRO A 27 -7.01 -16.10 -7.69
CA PRO A 27 -6.62 -16.37 -6.30
C PRO A 27 -5.89 -15.18 -5.66
N PHE A 28 -5.44 -14.21 -6.44
CA PHE A 28 -4.76 -13.03 -5.91
C PHE A 28 -5.74 -11.98 -5.43
N LEU A 29 -5.53 -11.49 -4.20
CA LEU A 29 -6.14 -10.27 -3.69
C LEU A 29 -5.06 -9.18 -3.67
N LEU A 30 -5.26 -8.13 -4.46
CA LEU A 30 -4.35 -7.00 -4.52
C LEU A 30 -4.79 -5.94 -3.49
N VAL A 31 -3.85 -5.43 -2.73
CA VAL A 31 -4.08 -4.32 -1.78
C VAL A 31 -3.04 -3.23 -1.99
N ALA A 32 -3.42 -1.97 -1.78
CA ALA A 32 -2.53 -0.83 -1.97
C ALA A 32 -2.82 0.25 -0.91
N ASP A 33 -2.06 0.19 0.17
CA ASP A 33 -2.23 0.98 1.39
C ASP A 33 -1.99 2.49 1.16
N HIS A 34 -1.16 2.83 0.18
CA HIS A 34 -0.68 4.18 -0.07
C HIS A 34 -0.96 4.68 -1.50
N ALA A 35 -1.98 4.10 -2.16
CA ALA A 35 -2.26 4.40 -3.57
C ALA A 35 -2.83 5.81 -3.83
N GLY A 36 -3.40 6.44 -2.81
CA GLY A 36 -4.02 7.77 -2.93
C GLY A 36 -3.31 8.87 -2.15
N ASN A 37 -3.54 10.12 -2.57
CA ASN A 37 -3.00 11.30 -1.90
C ASN A 37 -4.07 12.34 -1.53
N PHE A 38 -5.34 11.94 -1.42
CA PHE A 38 -6.37 12.85 -0.94
C PHE A 38 -6.12 13.27 0.51
N ILE A 39 -6.35 14.54 0.79
CA ILE A 39 -6.40 15.07 2.15
C ILE A 39 -7.83 15.52 2.42
N ALA A 40 -8.43 15.09 3.51
CA ALA A 40 -9.76 15.52 3.90
C ALA A 40 -9.83 17.05 4.00
N ARG A 41 -10.87 17.67 3.44
CA ARG A 41 -11.03 19.15 3.42
C ARG A 41 -10.94 19.77 4.80
N ALA A 42 -11.45 19.08 5.81
CA ALA A 42 -11.39 19.51 7.21
C ALA A 42 -9.93 19.64 7.72
N LEU A 43 -8.96 18.99 7.09
CA LEU A 43 -7.54 19.05 7.45
C LEU A 43 -6.76 20.06 6.58
N GLY A 44 -7.42 20.73 5.63
CA GLY A 44 -6.75 21.60 4.67
C GLY A 44 -5.70 20.81 3.88
N ARG A 45 -4.46 21.29 3.86
CA ARG A 45 -3.31 20.59 3.29
C ARG A 45 -2.32 20.14 4.35
N LEU A 46 -2.75 19.91 5.56
CA LEU A 46 -1.91 19.60 6.72
C LEU A 46 -0.80 20.63 6.96
N GLY A 47 -0.99 21.87 6.48
CA GLY A 47 0.03 22.94 6.56
C GLY A 47 1.15 22.84 5.51
N LEU A 48 1.01 21.95 4.52
CA LEU A 48 1.99 21.68 3.48
C LEU A 48 1.74 22.49 2.21
N ALA A 49 2.81 22.76 1.47
CA ALA A 49 2.72 23.25 0.10
C ALA A 49 2.21 22.14 -0.83
N GLU A 50 1.53 22.52 -1.92
CA GLU A 50 1.00 21.55 -2.90
C GLU A 50 2.07 20.59 -3.44
N ALA A 51 3.27 21.09 -3.69
CA ALA A 51 4.39 20.30 -4.18
C ALA A 51 4.76 19.12 -3.24
N GLU A 52 4.64 19.31 -1.92
CA GLU A 52 4.93 18.26 -0.94
C GLU A 52 3.90 17.13 -1.01
N LEU A 53 2.65 17.44 -1.31
CA LEU A 53 1.56 16.45 -1.46
C LEU A 53 1.70 15.60 -2.72
N GLN A 54 2.55 16.00 -3.65
CA GLN A 54 2.86 15.22 -4.86
C GLN A 54 4.09 14.32 -4.70
N ARG A 55 4.81 14.43 -3.57
CA ARG A 55 6.01 13.62 -3.30
C ARG A 55 5.66 12.25 -2.72
N HIS A 56 6.63 11.35 -2.79
CA HIS A 56 6.57 10.00 -2.20
C HIS A 56 6.27 9.98 -0.68
N ILE A 57 6.43 11.09 0.00
CA ILE A 57 6.06 11.20 1.42
C ILE A 57 4.54 11.12 1.63
N ALA A 58 3.76 11.55 0.65
CA ALA A 58 2.30 11.61 0.72
C ALA A 58 1.61 10.34 0.19
N TRP A 59 2.19 9.67 -0.79
CA TRP A 59 1.63 8.50 -1.46
C TRP A 59 2.68 7.73 -2.25
N ASP A 60 2.36 6.51 -2.63
CA ASP A 60 3.20 5.66 -3.46
C ASP A 60 2.90 5.92 -4.95
N ILE A 61 3.76 6.71 -5.59
CA ILE A 61 3.57 7.21 -6.95
C ILE A 61 3.47 6.05 -7.95
N GLY A 62 2.42 6.08 -8.78
CA GLY A 62 2.16 5.11 -9.84
C GLY A 62 1.44 3.83 -9.39
N VAL A 63 1.35 3.54 -8.08
CA VAL A 63 0.76 2.29 -7.56
C VAL A 63 -0.72 2.15 -7.91
N ALA A 64 -1.49 3.23 -7.91
CA ALA A 64 -2.90 3.18 -8.26
C ALA A 64 -3.13 2.70 -9.71
N GLY A 65 -2.32 3.18 -10.66
CA GLY A 65 -2.37 2.77 -12.07
C GLY A 65 -1.84 1.35 -12.28
N LEU A 66 -0.70 1.04 -11.67
CA LEU A 66 -0.14 -0.32 -11.66
C LEU A 66 -1.17 -1.34 -11.14
N GLY A 67 -1.78 -1.07 -9.98
CA GLY A 67 -2.74 -1.96 -9.33
C GLY A 67 -3.96 -2.22 -10.22
N ARG A 68 -4.51 -1.17 -10.86
CA ARG A 68 -5.62 -1.31 -11.80
C ARG A 68 -5.25 -2.19 -13.00
N LEU A 69 -4.12 -1.90 -13.66
CA LEU A 69 -3.67 -2.68 -14.82
C LEU A 69 -3.34 -4.14 -14.46
N LEU A 70 -2.78 -4.36 -13.28
CA LEU A 70 -2.52 -5.71 -12.78
C LEU A 70 -3.80 -6.46 -12.42
N ALA A 71 -4.79 -5.78 -11.84
CA ALA A 71 -6.10 -6.35 -11.56
C ALA A 71 -6.81 -6.79 -12.85
N ASP A 72 -6.76 -5.96 -13.91
CA ASP A 72 -7.27 -6.33 -15.24
C ASP A 72 -6.55 -7.57 -15.81
N ALA A 73 -5.22 -7.58 -15.76
CA ALA A 73 -4.41 -8.64 -16.37
C ALA A 73 -4.52 -9.99 -15.64
N LEU A 74 -4.82 -9.99 -14.35
CA LEU A 74 -4.96 -11.19 -13.51
C LEU A 74 -6.41 -11.60 -13.27
N ASP A 75 -7.40 -10.81 -13.67
CA ASP A 75 -8.78 -10.92 -13.21
C ASP A 75 -8.86 -10.92 -11.67
N ALA A 76 -8.11 -10.03 -11.02
CA ALA A 76 -7.98 -9.96 -9.57
C ALA A 76 -8.76 -8.78 -8.97
N THR A 77 -9.29 -8.96 -7.76
CA THR A 77 -9.83 -7.86 -6.97
C THR A 77 -8.69 -6.98 -6.45
N LEU A 78 -8.83 -5.66 -6.61
CA LEU A 78 -7.94 -4.67 -6.00
C LEU A 78 -8.71 -3.83 -4.97
N ILE A 79 -8.19 -3.76 -3.75
CA ILE A 79 -8.66 -2.86 -2.70
C ILE A 79 -7.57 -1.81 -2.46
N ARG A 80 -7.89 -0.53 -2.67
CA ARG A 80 -6.92 0.54 -2.49
C ARG A 80 -7.42 1.63 -1.56
N GLN A 81 -6.50 2.21 -0.80
CA GLN A 81 -6.70 3.41 -0.01
C GLN A 81 -6.64 4.65 -0.91
N ASN A 82 -7.54 5.63 -0.68
CA ASN A 82 -7.62 6.85 -1.47
C ASN A 82 -7.00 8.07 -0.78
N TYR A 83 -6.88 8.04 0.55
CA TYR A 83 -6.32 9.14 1.33
C TYR A 83 -4.82 8.98 1.54
N SER A 84 -4.14 10.11 1.61
CA SER A 84 -2.70 10.17 1.83
C SER A 84 -2.29 9.50 3.15
N ARG A 85 -1.15 8.79 3.11
CA ARG A 85 -0.50 8.26 4.31
C ARG A 85 -0.08 9.35 5.31
N LEU A 86 -0.04 10.62 4.90
CA LEU A 86 0.18 11.75 5.81
C LEU A 86 -1.03 12.03 6.68
N VAL A 87 -2.25 11.67 6.25
CA VAL A 87 -3.45 11.78 7.08
C VAL A 87 -3.44 10.69 8.14
N ILE A 88 -3.28 9.45 7.71
CA ILE A 88 -3.06 8.26 8.52
C ILE A 88 -2.46 7.16 7.65
N ASP A 89 -1.35 6.57 8.09
CA ASP A 89 -0.68 5.50 7.36
C ASP A 89 -1.39 4.17 7.63
N CYS A 90 -2.06 3.63 6.59
CA CYS A 90 -2.82 2.40 6.70
C CYS A 90 -1.94 1.14 6.77
N ASN A 91 -0.64 1.25 6.51
CA ASN A 91 0.29 0.14 6.75
C ASN A 91 1.10 0.31 8.04
N ARG A 92 0.54 1.02 9.05
CA ARG A 92 1.17 1.16 10.37
C ARG A 92 0.20 0.75 11.47
N PRO A 93 0.67 0.09 12.54
CA PRO A 93 -0.16 -0.08 13.74
C PRO A 93 -0.63 1.29 14.26
N LEU A 94 -1.89 1.40 14.66
CA LEU A 94 -2.47 2.69 15.12
C LEU A 94 -1.69 3.33 16.29
N GLN A 95 -1.02 2.51 17.10
CA GLN A 95 -0.23 2.95 18.26
C GLN A 95 1.18 3.43 17.87
N ALA A 96 1.63 3.13 16.65
CA ALA A 96 2.93 3.58 16.18
C ALA A 96 2.94 5.10 15.97
N ALA A 97 3.99 5.78 16.39
CA ALA A 97 4.14 7.23 16.17
C ALA A 97 4.11 7.58 14.66
N SER A 98 4.53 6.64 13.81
CA SER A 98 4.50 6.78 12.35
C SER A 98 3.12 6.55 11.72
N SER A 99 2.09 6.18 12.50
CA SER A 99 0.72 6.04 11.97
C SER A 99 0.12 7.38 11.54
N ILE A 100 0.46 8.45 12.24
CA ILE A 100 0.14 9.84 11.89
C ILE A 100 1.44 10.63 12.02
N PRO A 101 2.29 10.68 10.97
CA PRO A 101 3.65 11.19 11.08
C PRO A 101 3.67 12.71 11.26
N GLU A 102 4.40 13.21 12.25
CA GLU A 102 4.72 14.63 12.41
C GLU A 102 5.90 15.05 11.54
N LEU A 103 6.73 14.08 11.12
CA LEU A 103 7.87 14.25 10.22
C LEU A 103 7.91 13.09 9.22
N SER A 104 8.02 13.37 7.93
CA SER A 104 8.23 12.38 6.88
C SER A 104 9.42 12.76 6.02
N GLU A 105 10.42 11.87 5.93
CA GLU A 105 11.75 12.13 5.39
C GLU A 105 12.43 13.32 6.11
N SER A 106 12.39 14.52 5.53
CA SER A 106 12.88 15.78 6.12
C SER A 106 11.80 16.85 6.19
N THR A 107 10.55 16.53 5.84
CA THR A 107 9.43 17.46 5.80
C THR A 107 8.61 17.35 7.07
N GLU A 108 8.52 18.42 7.84
CA GLU A 108 7.58 18.53 8.97
C GLU A 108 6.15 18.62 8.45
N ILE A 109 5.22 17.98 9.18
CA ILE A 109 3.79 17.95 8.85
C ILE A 109 3.03 18.76 9.91
N PRO A 110 2.90 20.08 9.77
CA PRO A 110 2.37 20.94 10.83
C PRO A 110 0.97 20.55 11.32
N GLY A 111 0.12 20.07 10.40
CA GLY A 111 -1.24 19.63 10.71
C GLY A 111 -1.32 18.34 11.53
N ASN A 112 -0.20 17.68 11.78
CA ASN A 112 -0.12 16.46 12.60
C ASN A 112 0.50 16.72 13.98
N VAL A 113 1.10 17.88 14.19
CA VAL A 113 1.77 18.20 15.46
C VAL A 113 0.74 18.44 16.57
N GLY A 114 0.93 17.78 17.70
CA GLY A 114 0.12 17.99 18.90
C GLY A 114 -1.36 17.60 18.76
N LEU A 115 -1.67 16.61 17.94
CA LEU A 115 -3.06 16.14 17.77
C LEU A 115 -3.61 15.56 19.06
N ILE A 116 -4.84 15.99 19.42
CA ILE A 116 -5.62 15.37 20.50
C ILE A 116 -6.14 13.99 20.09
N GLU A 117 -6.39 13.13 21.05
CA GLU A 117 -6.85 11.75 20.80
C GLU A 117 -8.14 11.68 19.97
N ALA A 118 -9.07 12.63 20.15
CA ALA A 118 -10.29 12.68 19.34
C ALA A 118 -10.02 12.87 17.84
N SER A 119 -9.00 13.69 17.48
CA SER A 119 -8.59 13.90 16.08
C SER A 119 -7.94 12.67 15.49
N LYS A 120 -7.10 11.97 16.26
CA LYS A 120 -6.51 10.68 15.86
C LYS A 120 -7.58 9.61 15.67
N ALA A 121 -8.53 9.53 16.60
CA ALA A 121 -9.65 8.59 16.55
C ALA A 121 -10.55 8.81 15.33
N ALA A 122 -10.82 10.07 14.94
CA ALA A 122 -11.59 10.39 13.75
C ALA A 122 -10.90 9.85 12.49
N ARG A 123 -9.58 10.08 12.33
CA ARG A 123 -8.81 9.54 11.20
C ARG A 123 -8.81 8.00 11.18
N ALA A 124 -8.64 7.38 12.34
CA ALA A 124 -8.72 5.93 12.46
C ALA A 124 -10.09 5.38 12.08
N THR A 125 -11.17 6.02 12.55
CA THR A 125 -12.54 5.55 12.33
C THR A 125 -13.02 5.77 10.90
N GLU A 126 -12.66 6.89 10.28
CA GLU A 126 -13.21 7.27 8.99
C GLU A 126 -12.32 6.90 7.80
N ILE A 127 -11.03 6.58 8.02
CA ILE A 127 -10.08 6.25 6.94
C ILE A 127 -9.46 4.88 7.15
N PHE A 128 -8.79 4.66 8.29
CA PHE A 128 -8.04 3.43 8.54
C PHE A 128 -8.97 2.20 8.62
N ARG A 129 -9.97 2.24 9.52
CA ARG A 129 -10.89 1.11 9.73
C ARG A 129 -11.64 0.72 8.48
N PRO A 130 -12.30 1.63 7.73
CA PRO A 130 -13.01 1.24 6.52
C PRO A 130 -12.15 0.52 5.49
N TYR A 131 -10.86 0.86 5.39
CA TYR A 131 -9.93 0.17 4.51
C TYR A 131 -9.65 -1.26 4.98
N HIS A 132 -9.30 -1.43 6.24
CA HIS A 132 -8.98 -2.75 6.79
C HIS A 132 -10.22 -3.65 6.94
N ASP A 133 -11.37 -3.09 7.32
CA ASP A 133 -12.63 -3.81 7.38
C ASP A 133 -13.03 -4.34 5.99
N ARG A 134 -12.76 -3.58 4.92
CA ARG A 134 -13.03 -4.04 3.55
C ARG A 134 -12.10 -5.18 3.13
N ILE A 135 -10.82 -5.13 3.48
CA ILE A 135 -9.89 -6.25 3.23
C ILE A 135 -10.32 -7.49 4.02
N GLU A 136 -10.66 -7.30 5.29
CA GLU A 136 -11.11 -8.40 6.16
C GLU A 136 -12.36 -9.08 5.61
N ALA A 137 -13.38 -8.31 5.23
CA ALA A 137 -14.60 -8.82 4.63
C ALA A 137 -14.32 -9.63 3.35
N GLU A 138 -13.46 -9.13 2.45
CA GLU A 138 -13.07 -9.85 1.24
C GLU A 138 -12.38 -11.18 1.54
N LEU A 139 -11.46 -11.19 2.51
CA LEU A 139 -10.75 -12.40 2.90
C LEU A 139 -11.66 -13.41 3.59
N ASP A 140 -12.64 -12.96 4.36
CA ASP A 140 -13.63 -13.82 5.01
C ASP A 140 -14.61 -14.41 4.00
N ASP A 141 -15.07 -13.65 3.02
CA ASP A 141 -15.92 -14.12 1.91
C ASP A 141 -15.19 -15.19 1.08
N ARG A 142 -13.91 -14.95 0.75
CA ARG A 142 -13.08 -15.93 0.03
C ARG A 142 -12.88 -17.21 0.83
N ARG A 143 -12.62 -17.10 2.12
CA ARG A 143 -12.51 -18.27 3.01
C ARG A 143 -13.84 -19.01 3.13
N GLY A 144 -14.96 -18.30 3.26
CA GLY A 144 -16.30 -18.90 3.35
C GLY A 144 -16.72 -19.65 2.09
N SER A 145 -16.19 -19.28 0.92
CA SER A 145 -16.40 -19.94 -0.36
C SER A 145 -15.27 -20.92 -0.76
N ASP A 146 -14.38 -21.26 0.17
CA ASP A 146 -13.23 -22.16 -0.03
C ASP A 146 -12.33 -21.76 -1.21
N ARG A 147 -12.22 -20.45 -1.45
CA ARG A 147 -11.45 -19.88 -2.55
C ARG A 147 -9.99 -19.73 -2.14
N ALA A 148 -9.08 -20.38 -2.89
CA ALA A 148 -7.65 -20.18 -2.72
C ALA A 148 -7.29 -18.69 -2.79
N THR A 149 -6.50 -18.21 -1.83
CA THR A 149 -6.18 -16.78 -1.74
C THR A 149 -4.72 -16.56 -1.39
N ALA A 150 -4.07 -15.66 -2.14
CA ALA A 150 -2.78 -15.07 -1.82
C ALA A 150 -2.90 -13.54 -1.79
N LEU A 151 -2.33 -12.89 -0.77
CA LEU A 151 -2.35 -11.43 -0.61
C LEU A 151 -1.14 -10.79 -1.26
N ILE A 152 -1.36 -9.85 -2.18
CA ILE A 152 -0.33 -9.08 -2.87
C ILE A 152 -0.43 -7.62 -2.43
N SER A 153 0.49 -7.15 -1.62
CA SER A 153 0.57 -5.74 -1.22
C SER A 153 1.46 -4.98 -2.20
N LEU A 154 0.91 -3.92 -2.80
CA LEU A 154 1.57 -3.13 -3.85
C LEU A 154 2.04 -1.80 -3.30
N HIS A 155 3.33 -1.52 -3.46
CA HIS A 155 3.99 -0.29 -3.02
C HIS A 155 4.95 0.25 -4.09
N SER A 156 5.37 1.49 -3.91
CA SER A 156 6.49 2.06 -4.64
C SER A 156 7.39 2.90 -3.74
N PHE A 157 8.67 2.96 -4.08
CA PHE A 157 9.67 3.70 -3.31
C PHE A 157 10.43 4.72 -4.17
N THR A 158 10.91 5.77 -3.52
CA THR A 158 11.71 6.82 -4.17
C THR A 158 13.10 6.31 -4.56
N PRO A 159 13.64 6.69 -5.75
CA PRO A 159 14.99 6.33 -6.17
C PRO A 159 16.11 6.95 -5.31
N VAL A 160 15.80 8.05 -4.62
CA VAL A 160 16.73 8.73 -3.70
C VAL A 160 16.03 9.01 -2.39
N TYR A 161 16.64 8.65 -1.27
CA TYR A 161 16.09 8.89 0.07
C TYR A 161 17.16 9.53 0.96
N LYS A 162 16.89 10.72 1.49
CA LYS A 162 17.84 11.51 2.31
C LYS A 162 19.21 11.69 1.64
N GLY A 163 19.22 11.90 0.30
CA GLY A 163 20.43 12.08 -0.50
C GLY A 163 21.13 10.78 -0.92
N GLU A 164 20.69 9.63 -0.45
CA GLU A 164 21.26 8.32 -0.80
C GLU A 164 20.47 7.66 -1.94
N ALA A 165 21.18 7.24 -3.00
CA ALA A 165 20.59 6.53 -4.12
C ALA A 165 20.22 5.09 -3.74
N ARG A 166 19.06 4.65 -4.20
CA ARG A 166 18.56 3.28 -4.05
C ARG A 166 18.76 2.50 -5.35
N PRO A 167 19.66 1.52 -5.40
CA PRO A 167 20.06 0.86 -6.66
C PRO A 167 19.02 -0.13 -7.19
N TRP A 168 18.07 -0.55 -6.36
CA TRP A 168 17.07 -1.54 -6.73
C TRP A 168 16.01 -0.94 -7.64
N HIS A 169 15.62 -1.67 -8.68
CA HIS A 169 14.48 -1.34 -9.53
C HIS A 169 13.18 -1.85 -8.92
N ALA A 170 13.25 -3.02 -8.29
CA ALA A 170 12.16 -3.59 -7.51
C ALA A 170 12.72 -4.33 -6.29
N ALA A 171 11.87 -4.52 -5.30
CA ALA A 171 12.16 -5.40 -4.17
C ALA A 171 10.89 -6.20 -3.80
N VAL A 172 11.10 -7.36 -3.21
CA VAL A 172 10.01 -8.15 -2.64
C VAL A 172 10.31 -8.38 -1.17
N LEU A 173 9.33 -8.05 -0.36
CA LEU A 173 9.46 -8.08 1.09
C LEU A 173 8.56 -9.19 1.66
N HIS A 174 9.04 -9.79 2.71
CA HIS A 174 8.34 -10.80 3.51
C HIS A 174 8.78 -10.72 4.97
N ASN A 175 8.00 -11.33 5.84
CA ASN A 175 8.34 -11.48 7.25
C ASN A 175 8.50 -12.98 7.57
N ARG A 176 7.47 -13.64 8.10
CA ARG A 176 7.56 -15.04 8.56
C ARG A 176 7.52 -16.07 7.45
N GLU A 177 6.81 -15.80 6.36
CA GLU A 177 6.62 -16.74 5.24
C GLU A 177 7.35 -16.24 4.00
N PRO A 178 8.57 -16.76 3.70
CA PRO A 178 9.41 -16.26 2.62
C PRO A 178 9.22 -17.00 1.28
N ARG A 179 8.52 -18.12 1.22
CA ARG A 179 8.52 -19.02 0.06
C ARG A 179 8.01 -18.34 -1.20
N PHE A 180 6.85 -17.69 -1.11
CA PHE A 180 6.28 -16.99 -2.26
C PHE A 180 7.19 -15.84 -2.71
N ALA A 181 7.66 -15.02 -1.77
CA ALA A 181 8.55 -13.90 -2.05
C ALA A 181 9.84 -14.34 -2.74
N ARG A 182 10.53 -15.36 -2.21
CA ARG A 182 11.79 -15.86 -2.79
C ARG A 182 11.62 -16.45 -4.18
N ARG A 183 10.50 -17.12 -4.46
CA ARG A 183 10.19 -17.59 -5.82
C ARG A 183 9.99 -16.43 -6.78
N LEU A 184 9.23 -15.41 -6.38
CA LEU A 184 9.03 -14.20 -7.19
C LEU A 184 10.36 -13.48 -7.45
N ILE A 185 11.20 -13.32 -6.42
CA ILE A 185 12.55 -12.75 -6.55
C ILE A 185 13.39 -13.53 -7.56
N ALA A 186 13.37 -14.85 -7.50
CA ALA A 186 14.14 -15.69 -8.44
C ALA A 186 13.70 -15.46 -9.89
N PHE A 187 12.38 -15.37 -10.15
CA PHE A 187 11.87 -15.10 -11.49
C PHE A 187 12.20 -13.68 -11.96
N LEU A 188 12.06 -12.67 -11.09
CA LEU A 188 12.44 -11.29 -11.44
C LEU A 188 13.93 -11.16 -11.75
N LYS A 189 14.81 -11.80 -10.96
CA LYS A 189 16.27 -11.81 -11.21
C LYS A 189 16.66 -12.55 -12.50
N ALA A 190 15.89 -13.54 -12.90
CA ALA A 190 16.14 -14.29 -14.13
C ALA A 190 15.99 -13.45 -15.41
N GLU A 191 15.24 -12.34 -15.35
CA GLU A 191 15.11 -11.39 -16.46
C GLU A 191 16.39 -10.59 -16.74
N LYS A 192 17.32 -10.52 -15.77
CA LYS A 192 18.64 -9.85 -15.87
C LYS A 192 18.61 -8.34 -16.16
N GLU A 193 17.45 -7.78 -16.42
CA GLU A 193 17.24 -6.37 -16.75
C GLU A 193 17.20 -5.48 -15.48
N PHE A 194 16.80 -6.09 -14.35
CA PHE A 194 16.52 -5.36 -13.12
C PHE A 194 17.40 -5.80 -11.94
N THR A 195 17.81 -4.83 -11.15
CA THR A 195 18.37 -5.09 -9.82
C THR A 195 17.21 -5.31 -8.86
N VAL A 196 17.08 -6.54 -8.34
CA VAL A 196 15.97 -6.94 -7.45
C VAL A 196 16.50 -7.22 -6.06
N GLY A 197 15.87 -6.58 -5.06
CA GLY A 197 16.19 -6.73 -3.64
C GLY A 197 15.26 -7.71 -2.91
N GLU A 198 15.75 -8.26 -1.80
CA GLU A 198 14.97 -9.01 -0.80
C GLU A 198 15.02 -8.25 0.52
N ASN A 199 13.85 -7.86 1.06
CA ASN A 199 13.75 -7.10 2.31
C ASN A 199 14.62 -5.82 2.33
N VAL A 200 14.63 -5.10 1.22
CA VAL A 200 15.29 -3.78 1.03
C VAL A 200 14.38 -2.88 0.19
N PRO A 201 14.40 -1.56 0.36
CA PRO A 201 15.09 -0.80 1.41
C PRO A 201 14.38 -0.87 2.76
N TYR A 202 13.31 -1.63 2.86
CA TYR A 202 12.49 -1.83 4.06
C TYR A 202 12.44 -3.30 4.44
N THR A 203 12.01 -3.58 5.67
CA THR A 203 11.73 -4.93 6.17
C THR A 203 10.34 -4.95 6.78
N VAL A 204 9.55 -5.97 6.49
CA VAL A 204 8.22 -6.16 7.09
C VAL A 204 8.37 -6.67 8.52
N SER A 205 7.66 -6.06 9.46
CA SER A 205 7.58 -6.51 10.84
C SER A 205 6.24 -6.14 11.49
N ASP A 206 5.88 -6.80 12.60
CA ASP A 206 4.66 -6.48 13.37
C ASP A 206 4.71 -5.06 13.98
N ALA A 207 5.91 -4.52 14.18
CA ALA A 207 6.09 -3.21 14.78
C ALA A 207 5.93 -2.07 13.76
N THR A 208 6.28 -2.34 12.51
CA THR A 208 6.33 -1.31 11.45
C THR A 208 5.28 -1.48 10.35
N ASP A 209 4.61 -2.63 10.28
CA ASP A 209 3.64 -2.93 9.22
C ASP A 209 2.33 -3.46 9.81
N TYR A 210 1.25 -3.22 9.10
CA TYR A 210 -0.08 -3.68 9.51
C TYR A 210 -0.66 -4.71 8.52
N THR A 211 -0.66 -4.39 7.24
CA THR A 211 -1.39 -5.15 6.21
C THR A 211 -0.94 -6.60 6.12
N ILE A 212 0.34 -6.86 5.91
CA ILE A 212 0.87 -8.24 5.82
C ILE A 212 0.72 -8.99 7.14
N PRO A 213 1.20 -8.46 8.31
CA PRO A 213 1.06 -9.17 9.58
C PRO A 213 -0.38 -9.51 9.96
N VAL A 214 -1.31 -8.57 9.77
CA VAL A 214 -2.70 -8.72 10.24
C VAL A 214 -3.55 -9.51 9.25
N HIS A 215 -3.51 -9.18 7.97
CA HIS A 215 -4.43 -9.77 6.99
C HIS A 215 -3.90 -11.05 6.35
N ALA A 216 -2.59 -11.21 6.21
CA ALA A 216 -2.02 -12.40 5.59
C ALA A 216 -1.47 -13.40 6.62
N GLU A 217 -0.51 -12.98 7.44
CA GLU A 217 0.22 -13.91 8.31
C GLU A 217 -0.66 -14.52 9.40
N ARG A 218 -1.52 -13.73 10.07
CA ARG A 218 -2.46 -14.25 11.07
C ARG A 218 -3.48 -15.24 10.50
N ARG A 219 -3.72 -15.18 9.18
CA ARG A 219 -4.63 -16.10 8.47
C ARG A 219 -3.89 -17.26 7.81
N GLY A 220 -2.56 -17.30 7.88
CA GLY A 220 -1.73 -18.31 7.23
C GLY A 220 -1.75 -18.26 5.72
N LEU A 221 -2.05 -17.10 5.11
CA LEU A 221 -2.11 -16.93 3.67
C LEU A 221 -0.71 -16.77 3.07
N HIS A 222 -0.52 -17.29 1.87
CA HIS A 222 0.61 -16.89 1.05
C HIS A 222 0.53 -15.40 0.72
N HIS A 223 1.65 -14.71 0.78
CA HIS A 223 1.68 -13.26 0.59
C HIS A 223 3.03 -12.76 0.10
N VAL A 224 3.01 -11.59 -0.52
CA VAL A 224 4.18 -10.80 -0.83
C VAL A 224 3.86 -9.31 -0.70
N LEU A 225 4.83 -8.52 -0.26
CA LEU A 225 4.82 -7.07 -0.42
C LEU A 225 5.82 -6.73 -1.54
N ILE A 226 5.32 -6.07 -2.58
CA ILE A 226 6.09 -5.71 -3.76
C ILE A 226 6.34 -4.21 -3.74
N GLU A 227 7.60 -3.85 -3.82
CA GLU A 227 8.08 -2.48 -3.91
C GLU A 227 8.68 -2.24 -5.29
N ILE A 228 8.17 -1.28 -6.05
CA ILE A 228 8.72 -0.89 -7.35
C ILE A 228 9.24 0.53 -7.26
N ARG A 229 10.43 0.80 -7.80
CA ARG A 229 10.97 2.14 -7.78
C ARG A 229 10.09 3.08 -8.61
N GLN A 230 9.63 4.17 -8.02
CA GLN A 230 8.55 5.02 -8.54
C GLN A 230 8.82 5.66 -9.90
N ASP A 231 10.10 5.90 -10.25
CA ASP A 231 10.47 6.40 -11.57
C ASP A 231 10.12 5.43 -12.71
N LEU A 232 10.02 4.13 -12.40
CA LEU A 232 9.57 3.08 -13.33
C LEU A 232 8.05 3.01 -13.46
N LEU A 233 7.31 3.75 -12.63
CA LEU A 233 5.85 3.85 -12.62
C LEU A 233 5.36 5.28 -12.91
N ALA A 234 6.24 6.16 -13.38
CA ALA A 234 5.95 7.58 -13.55
C ALA A 234 4.86 7.85 -14.60
N ASP A 235 4.70 6.96 -15.55
CA ASP A 235 3.71 7.06 -16.63
C ASP A 235 2.96 5.74 -16.86
N GLU A 236 1.93 5.78 -17.69
CA GLU A 236 1.09 4.61 -17.98
C GLU A 236 1.87 3.48 -18.68
N SER A 237 2.89 3.79 -19.46
CA SER A 237 3.72 2.78 -20.14
C SER A 237 4.48 1.96 -19.11
N GLY A 238 5.20 2.60 -18.19
CA GLY A 238 5.92 1.91 -17.13
C GLY A 238 5.01 1.12 -16.20
N GLN A 239 3.84 1.68 -15.85
CA GLN A 239 2.82 0.97 -15.06
C GLN A 239 2.33 -0.28 -15.79
N ARG A 240 2.09 -0.21 -17.10
CA ARG A 240 1.66 -1.33 -17.93
C ARG A 240 2.73 -2.41 -18.04
N ASP A 241 3.98 -2.02 -18.27
CA ASP A 241 5.10 -2.95 -18.39
C ASP A 241 5.29 -3.75 -17.10
N TRP A 242 5.22 -3.08 -15.95
CA TRP A 242 5.29 -3.74 -14.65
C TRP A 242 4.05 -4.59 -14.36
N ALA A 243 2.85 -4.14 -14.71
CA ALA A 243 1.63 -4.92 -14.55
C ALA A 243 1.69 -6.23 -15.34
N LEU A 244 2.08 -6.19 -16.62
CA LEU A 244 2.21 -7.38 -17.46
C LEU A 244 3.31 -8.33 -16.98
N ARG A 245 4.43 -7.78 -16.50
CA ARG A 245 5.51 -8.55 -15.87
C ARG A 245 5.02 -9.30 -14.65
N LEU A 246 4.38 -8.60 -13.71
CA LEU A 246 3.84 -9.21 -12.50
C LEU A 246 2.71 -10.20 -12.81
N ALA A 247 1.83 -9.90 -13.76
CA ALA A 247 0.76 -10.81 -14.19
C ALA A 247 1.31 -12.15 -14.73
N ARG A 248 2.47 -12.12 -15.38
CA ARG A 248 3.16 -13.33 -15.85
C ARG A 248 3.87 -14.07 -14.72
N LEU A 249 4.54 -13.35 -13.82
CA LEU A 249 5.44 -13.96 -12.83
C LEU A 249 4.71 -14.41 -11.54
N LEU A 250 3.68 -13.71 -11.08
CA LEU A 250 2.94 -14.06 -9.87
C LEU A 250 2.34 -15.48 -9.93
N PRO A 251 1.63 -15.89 -11.01
CA PRO A 251 1.10 -17.25 -11.11
C PRO A 251 2.20 -18.32 -11.12
N LEU A 252 3.36 -18.03 -11.76
CA LEU A 252 4.50 -18.94 -11.77
C LEU A 252 5.14 -19.09 -10.39
N ALA A 253 5.23 -17.99 -9.64
CA ALA A 253 5.78 -17.99 -8.29
C ALA A 253 4.83 -18.65 -7.28
N TYR A 254 3.52 -18.55 -7.49
CA TYR A 254 2.48 -19.10 -6.61
C TYR A 254 2.23 -20.59 -6.83
N ARG A 255 2.51 -21.12 -8.02
CA ARG A 255 2.31 -22.53 -8.34
C ARG A 255 3.09 -23.43 -7.37
N ASP A 256 2.46 -24.46 -6.87
CA ASP A 256 3.05 -25.48 -5.99
C ASP A 256 3.57 -24.95 -4.63
N LEU A 257 2.90 -23.89 -4.07
CA LEU A 257 3.15 -23.40 -2.71
C LEU A 257 2.30 -24.11 -1.67
#